data_64de1f7f00df729268c64b96ff7a97d7
#
_entry.id   64de1f7f00df729268c64b96ff7a97d7
#
_cell.length_a   1.000
_cell.length_b   1.000
_cell.length_c   1.000
_cell.angle_alpha   90.00
_cell.angle_beta   90.00
_cell.angle_gamma   90.00
#
_symmetry.space_group_name_H-M   'P 1'
#
loop_
_entity.id
_entity.type
_entity.pdbx_description
1 polymer ?
#
loop_
_entity_poly.entity_id
_entity_poly.type
_entity_poly.pdbx_seq_one_letter_code
_entity_poly.pdbx_strand_id
1 'polypeptide(L)'
;MDQSFFHEIVWSRFIRFPYGHLLDYAGENGEAIYPTKDECEKSMPNPRSWGLPIENGAFFTGLYVYALLEEYRKHRSPKTAEEIDILIKGLYLLQDVAKVEGFIARGVGEDGRSHYPMGAECQNFPWILALYSYYKSDLCTDHAGVKERLLRVLLALRKYEWKIPCDVEGLFYKSSWLKANDWRGVVMLLFCTRLIYELTENKEELDLFQEYMSSVPTAGVFKRKEIVSQGYSHDMVTSFGNQTWICLYTHLAVKELLKLDPNHEAEYKLCLYTNGVTALKNINSIKKYDNEGGGFDINWHSLNALWKDYENDTSTGTAIAEKQFSFWHENLVPHRKMEHSVLGNALFAAWAAVTSEDERISKKAMEIFKEEITRINWNSLHLSYAFVAESVLIFDE
;
A
#
# COMPACT_ATOMS: atom_id res chain seq x y z
N MET A 1 -25.54 1.18 1.73
CA MET A 1 -24.42 1.99 1.18
C MET A 1 -23.93 1.30 -0.06
N ASP A 2 -23.74 2.04 -1.13
CA ASP A 2 -23.25 1.53 -2.40
C ASP A 2 -21.88 2.12 -2.73
N GLN A 3 -21.29 1.70 -3.84
CA GLN A 3 -19.98 2.15 -4.29
C GLN A 3 -19.94 3.67 -4.47
N SER A 4 -20.99 4.29 -5.00
CA SER A 4 -21.03 5.74 -5.28
C SER A 4 -20.93 6.59 -4.01
N PHE A 5 -21.47 6.12 -2.89
CA PHE A 5 -21.36 6.77 -1.60
C PHE A 5 -19.91 6.85 -1.10
N PHE A 6 -19.17 5.76 -1.20
CA PHE A 6 -17.75 5.74 -0.81
C PHE A 6 -16.90 6.55 -1.76
N HIS A 7 -17.16 6.45 -3.05
CA HIS A 7 -16.51 7.24 -4.09
C HIS A 7 -16.61 8.74 -3.82
N GLU A 8 -17.79 9.24 -3.47
CA GLU A 8 -17.99 10.66 -3.14
C GLU A 8 -17.13 11.08 -1.93
N ILE A 9 -17.09 10.26 -0.87
CA ILE A 9 -16.25 10.54 0.30
C ILE A 9 -14.77 10.59 -0.08
N VAL A 10 -14.29 9.64 -0.86
CA VAL A 10 -12.87 9.58 -1.27
C VAL A 10 -12.49 10.83 -2.07
N TRP A 11 -13.28 11.16 -3.08
CA TRP A 11 -12.94 12.25 -4.00
C TRP A 11 -13.18 13.63 -3.42
N SER A 12 -14.13 13.80 -2.53
CA SER A 12 -14.38 15.11 -1.87
C SER A 12 -13.42 15.40 -0.72
N ARG A 13 -12.87 14.37 -0.04
CA ARG A 13 -12.12 14.56 1.20
C ARG A 13 -10.67 14.11 1.14
N PHE A 14 -10.35 13.07 0.40
CA PHE A 14 -9.05 12.38 0.52
C PHE A 14 -8.19 12.47 -0.74
N ILE A 15 -8.71 12.88 -1.89
CA ILE A 15 -7.86 13.16 -3.05
C ILE A 15 -7.27 14.56 -2.94
N ARG A 16 -5.95 14.64 -2.90
CA ARG A 16 -5.22 15.89 -2.82
C ARG A 16 -5.09 16.55 -4.18
N PHE A 17 -5.92 17.56 -4.46
CA PHE A 17 -5.79 18.37 -5.66
C PHE A 17 -4.77 19.51 -5.45
N PRO A 18 -3.99 19.90 -6.52
CA PRO A 18 -3.97 19.29 -7.87
C PRO A 18 -3.01 18.09 -7.99
N TYR A 19 -2.47 17.55 -6.91
CA TYR A 19 -1.36 16.61 -6.92
C TYR A 19 -1.75 15.15 -7.17
N GLY A 20 -3.02 14.80 -7.07
CA GLY A 20 -3.55 13.51 -7.50
C GLY A 20 -3.09 12.30 -6.67
N HIS A 21 -2.90 12.45 -5.35
CA HIS A 21 -2.66 11.31 -4.47
C HIS A 21 -3.58 11.29 -3.26
N LEU A 22 -3.82 10.11 -2.71
CA LEU A 22 -4.64 9.95 -1.51
C LEU A 22 -3.91 10.48 -0.28
N LEU A 23 -4.68 11.11 0.60
CA LEU A 23 -4.29 11.46 1.95
C LEU A 23 -4.60 10.31 2.90
N ASP A 24 -3.80 10.18 3.96
CA ASP A 24 -4.12 9.28 5.08
C ASP A 24 -5.23 9.84 5.95
N TYR A 25 -5.11 11.13 6.27
CA TYR A 25 -5.95 11.83 7.24
C TYR A 25 -6.54 13.10 6.62
N ALA A 26 -7.83 13.31 6.86
CA ALA A 26 -8.51 14.56 6.54
C ALA A 26 -9.65 14.83 7.52
N GLY A 27 -9.98 16.08 7.74
CA GLY A 27 -11.15 16.51 8.49
C GLY A 27 -12.46 16.25 7.74
N GLU A 28 -13.58 16.64 8.35
CA GLU A 28 -14.92 16.36 7.84
C GLU A 28 -15.17 16.95 6.44
N ASN A 29 -14.58 18.11 6.16
CA ASN A 29 -14.73 18.78 4.87
C ASN A 29 -13.47 18.66 3.99
N GLY A 30 -12.60 17.69 4.27
CA GLY A 30 -11.37 17.45 3.51
C GLY A 30 -10.20 18.34 3.90
N GLU A 31 -10.30 19.10 5.01
CA GLU A 31 -9.21 19.90 5.51
C GLU A 31 -8.05 19.03 6.00
N ALA A 32 -6.84 19.40 5.64
CA ALA A 32 -5.60 18.74 6.04
C ALA A 32 -4.50 19.77 6.29
N ILE A 33 -3.69 19.53 7.31
CA ILE A 33 -2.52 20.35 7.61
C ILE A 33 -1.31 19.72 6.94
N TYR A 34 -0.83 20.34 5.87
CA TYR A 34 0.34 19.86 5.14
C TYR A 34 1.62 20.38 5.76
N PRO A 35 2.70 19.59 5.77
CA PRO A 35 3.98 20.08 6.23
C PRO A 35 4.54 21.15 5.27
N THR A 36 5.15 22.16 5.86
CA THR A 36 5.89 23.19 5.16
C THR A 36 7.17 22.62 4.54
N LYS A 37 7.80 23.37 3.63
CA LYS A 37 9.10 23.01 3.09
C LYS A 37 10.16 22.85 4.20
N ASP A 38 10.19 23.76 5.18
CA ASP A 38 11.14 23.73 6.30
C ASP A 38 10.96 22.48 7.18
N GLU A 39 9.71 22.09 7.46
CA GLU A 39 9.40 20.86 8.20
C GLU A 39 9.83 19.60 7.43
N CYS A 40 9.60 19.55 6.13
CA CYS A 40 10.07 18.44 5.30
C CYS A 40 11.62 18.37 5.32
N GLU A 41 12.32 19.49 5.12
CA GLU A 41 13.78 19.56 5.11
C GLU A 41 14.40 19.17 6.47
N LYS A 42 13.74 19.51 7.58
CA LYS A 42 14.13 19.12 8.94
C LYS A 42 13.58 17.77 9.36
N SER A 43 12.76 17.13 8.52
CA SER A 43 12.09 15.88 8.84
C SER A 43 11.24 15.94 10.12
N MET A 44 10.50 17.03 10.29
CA MET A 44 9.62 17.27 11.43
C MET A 44 8.18 16.85 11.11
N PRO A 45 7.50 16.15 12.01
CA PRO A 45 7.89 15.69 13.34
C PRO A 45 8.80 14.46 13.33
N ASN A 46 8.82 13.70 12.23
CA ASN A 46 9.67 12.53 12.07
C ASN A 46 9.94 12.26 10.58
N PRO A 47 11.07 11.60 10.24
CA PRO A 47 11.48 11.41 8.85
C PRO A 47 10.61 10.42 8.07
N ARG A 48 9.67 9.74 8.73
CA ARG A 48 8.72 8.80 8.12
C ARG A 48 7.36 9.42 7.83
N SER A 49 7.16 10.70 8.14
CA SER A 49 5.86 11.39 8.07
C SER A 49 4.70 10.68 8.80
N TRP A 50 4.99 9.80 9.76
CA TRP A 50 3.94 9.11 10.51
C TRP A 50 3.09 10.11 11.31
N GLY A 51 1.78 9.92 11.24
CA GLY A 51 0.77 10.78 11.85
C GLY A 51 0.40 11.99 11.00
N LEU A 52 0.94 12.13 9.79
CA LEU A 52 0.67 13.23 8.88
C LEU A 52 -0.31 12.84 7.77
N PRO A 53 -1.05 13.79 7.18
CA PRO A 53 -1.95 13.50 6.05
C PRO A 53 -1.26 12.86 4.84
N ILE A 54 0.05 12.99 4.72
CA ILE A 54 0.86 12.48 3.59
C ILE A 54 1.69 11.23 3.97
N GLU A 55 1.22 10.45 4.94
CA GLU A 55 1.96 9.30 5.46
C GLU A 55 2.09 8.15 4.44
N ASN A 56 1.01 7.80 3.74
CA ASN A 56 0.95 6.63 2.87
C ASN A 56 0.43 6.93 1.46
N GLY A 57 0.68 8.14 0.96
CA GLY A 57 0.12 8.58 -0.32
C GLY A 57 0.44 7.66 -1.50
N ALA A 58 1.70 7.21 -1.67
CA ALA A 58 2.05 6.27 -2.73
C ALA A 58 1.41 4.89 -2.51
N PHE A 59 1.31 4.44 -1.26
CA PHE A 59 0.69 3.18 -0.88
C PHE A 59 -0.80 3.15 -1.21
N PHE A 60 -1.56 4.09 -0.65
CA PHE A 60 -3.01 4.11 -0.81
C PHE A 60 -3.43 4.46 -2.23
N THR A 61 -2.75 5.42 -2.86
CA THR A 61 -3.00 5.75 -4.27
C THR A 61 -2.73 4.55 -5.18
N GLY A 62 -1.64 3.83 -4.94
CA GLY A 62 -1.30 2.64 -5.73
C GLY A 62 -2.36 1.55 -5.62
N LEU A 63 -2.85 1.27 -4.42
CA LEU A 63 -3.95 0.31 -4.22
C LEU A 63 -5.25 0.78 -4.85
N TYR A 64 -5.58 2.06 -4.72
CA TYR A 64 -6.83 2.60 -5.27
C TYR A 64 -6.82 2.59 -6.80
N VAL A 65 -5.69 2.94 -7.43
CA VAL A 65 -5.51 2.79 -8.89
C VAL A 65 -5.73 1.34 -9.33
N TYR A 66 -5.20 0.37 -8.58
CA TYR A 66 -5.40 -1.04 -8.90
C TYR A 66 -6.89 -1.42 -8.92
N ALA A 67 -7.67 -0.95 -7.94
CA ALA A 67 -9.11 -1.19 -7.90
C ALA A 67 -9.87 -0.46 -9.02
N LEU A 68 -9.57 0.83 -9.26
CA LEU A 68 -10.24 1.61 -10.31
C LEU A 68 -9.94 1.09 -11.71
N LEU A 69 -8.78 0.48 -11.96
CA LEU A 69 -8.50 -0.20 -13.22
C LEU A 69 -9.42 -1.42 -13.44
N GLU A 70 -9.75 -2.14 -12.37
CA GLU A 70 -10.74 -3.22 -12.43
C GLU A 70 -12.14 -2.67 -12.68
N GLU A 71 -12.54 -1.59 -12.00
CA GLU A 71 -13.79 -0.88 -12.25
C GLU A 71 -13.90 -0.43 -13.70
N TYR A 72 -12.85 0.21 -14.23
CA TYR A 72 -12.81 0.61 -15.63
C TYR A 72 -12.91 -0.58 -16.59
N ARG A 73 -12.24 -1.68 -16.28
CA ARG A 73 -12.32 -2.92 -17.09
C ARG A 73 -13.76 -3.44 -17.21
N LYS A 74 -14.54 -3.33 -16.13
CA LYS A 74 -15.96 -3.76 -16.08
C LYS A 74 -16.89 -2.81 -16.81
N HIS A 75 -16.77 -1.52 -16.58
CA HIS A 75 -17.80 -0.52 -16.94
C HIS A 75 -17.39 0.46 -18.03
N ARG A 76 -16.09 0.59 -18.35
CA ARG A 76 -15.56 1.50 -19.39
C ARG A 76 -16.00 2.96 -19.23
N SER A 77 -16.17 3.42 -17.99
CA SER A 77 -16.58 4.77 -17.65
C SER A 77 -15.53 5.80 -18.03
N PRO A 78 -15.84 6.84 -18.83
CA PRO A 78 -14.93 7.95 -19.11
C PRO A 78 -14.51 8.69 -17.84
N LYS A 79 -15.42 8.84 -16.87
CA LYS A 79 -15.13 9.46 -15.57
C LYS A 79 -14.05 8.68 -14.83
N THR A 80 -14.21 7.37 -14.73
CA THR A 80 -13.20 6.51 -14.07
C THR A 80 -11.85 6.56 -14.79
N ALA A 81 -11.84 6.71 -16.13
CA ALA A 81 -10.61 6.89 -16.90
C ALA A 81 -9.89 8.21 -16.55
N GLU A 82 -10.61 9.31 -16.43
CA GLU A 82 -10.08 10.62 -16.02
C GLU A 82 -9.54 10.56 -14.59
N GLU A 83 -10.24 9.91 -13.69
CA GLU A 83 -9.83 9.71 -12.29
C GLU A 83 -8.54 8.89 -12.19
N ILE A 84 -8.43 7.81 -12.94
CA ILE A 84 -7.20 7.02 -13.03
C ILE A 84 -6.05 7.89 -13.55
N ASP A 85 -6.25 8.70 -14.58
CA ASP A 85 -5.22 9.59 -15.13
C ASP A 85 -4.72 10.61 -14.09
N ILE A 86 -5.61 11.18 -13.27
CA ILE A 86 -5.24 12.07 -12.16
C ILE A 86 -4.35 11.34 -11.15
N LEU A 87 -4.74 10.14 -10.73
CA LEU A 87 -4.00 9.36 -9.75
C LEU A 87 -2.65 8.85 -10.28
N ILE A 88 -2.58 8.46 -11.55
CA ILE A 88 -1.33 8.06 -12.22
C ILE A 88 -0.36 9.24 -12.27
N LYS A 89 -0.82 10.46 -12.57
CA LYS A 89 -0.01 11.67 -12.50
C LYS A 89 0.49 11.94 -11.08
N GLY A 90 -0.35 11.66 -10.07
CA GLY A 90 0.05 11.70 -8.67
C GLY A 90 1.18 10.71 -8.35
N LEU A 91 1.07 9.47 -8.81
CA LEU A 91 2.12 8.48 -8.65
C LEU A 91 3.42 8.87 -9.38
N TYR A 92 3.34 9.49 -10.55
CA TYR A 92 4.50 10.03 -11.26
C TYR A 92 5.17 11.15 -10.44
N LEU A 93 4.39 12.08 -9.90
CA LEU A 93 4.90 13.15 -9.05
C LEU A 93 5.71 12.60 -7.88
N LEU A 94 5.21 11.55 -7.19
CA LEU A 94 5.91 10.94 -6.04
C LEU A 94 7.23 10.27 -6.41
N GLN A 95 7.43 9.90 -7.67
CA GLN A 95 8.73 9.48 -8.21
C GLN A 95 9.58 10.68 -8.63
N ASP A 96 8.97 11.69 -9.28
CA ASP A 96 9.71 12.79 -9.91
C ASP A 96 10.30 13.79 -8.91
N VAL A 97 9.75 13.87 -7.69
CA VAL A 97 10.32 14.71 -6.61
C VAL A 97 11.57 14.09 -5.99
N ALA A 98 11.82 12.80 -6.19
CA ALA A 98 12.95 12.07 -5.65
C ALA A 98 14.28 12.48 -6.28
N LYS A 99 15.34 12.59 -5.47
CA LYS A 99 16.73 12.79 -5.91
C LYS A 99 17.47 11.46 -6.11
N VAL A 100 17.08 10.45 -5.32
CA VAL A 100 17.70 9.13 -5.33
C VAL A 100 16.85 8.15 -6.15
N GLU A 101 17.46 7.53 -7.16
CA GLU A 101 16.77 6.51 -7.96
C GLU A 101 16.27 5.35 -7.10
N GLY A 102 15.08 4.88 -7.38
CA GLY A 102 14.45 3.80 -6.63
C GLY A 102 13.70 4.25 -5.38
N PHE A 103 13.84 5.50 -4.94
CA PHE A 103 13.02 6.09 -3.90
C PHE A 103 11.66 6.52 -4.46
N ILE A 104 10.61 6.30 -3.69
CA ILE A 104 9.25 6.82 -3.96
C ILE A 104 8.81 7.61 -2.72
N ALA A 105 8.48 8.88 -2.92
CA ALA A 105 8.01 9.73 -1.84
C ALA A 105 6.65 9.24 -1.30
N ARG A 106 6.43 9.41 -0.01
CA ARG A 106 5.17 9.09 0.64
C ARG A 106 4.06 10.04 0.22
N GLY A 107 4.38 11.31 0.13
CA GLY A 107 3.53 12.42 -0.31
C GLY A 107 4.38 13.68 -0.38
N VAL A 108 3.77 14.80 -0.75
CA VAL A 108 4.47 16.08 -0.89
C VAL A 108 3.91 17.12 0.08
N GLY A 109 4.77 18.03 0.54
CA GLY A 109 4.45 19.14 1.41
C GLY A 109 3.51 20.18 0.78
N GLU A 110 3.27 21.30 1.46
CA GLU A 110 2.35 22.35 0.99
C GLU A 110 2.74 22.93 -0.38
N ASP A 111 4.04 22.96 -0.69
CA ASP A 111 4.60 23.43 -1.97
C ASP A 111 4.45 22.44 -3.13
N GLY A 112 3.86 21.26 -2.89
CA GLY A 112 3.70 20.20 -3.88
C GLY A 112 5.00 19.52 -4.33
N ARG A 113 6.11 19.71 -3.60
CA ARG A 113 7.43 19.21 -3.99
C ARG A 113 8.26 18.69 -2.82
N SER A 114 8.31 19.43 -1.72
CA SER A 114 9.05 19.02 -0.54
C SER A 114 8.45 17.73 0.04
N HIS A 115 9.28 16.83 0.52
CA HIS A 115 8.85 15.51 1.01
C HIS A 115 9.80 15.00 2.09
N TYR A 116 9.39 13.95 2.78
CA TYR A 116 10.20 13.29 3.80
C TYR A 116 11.14 12.25 3.18
N PRO A 117 12.37 12.13 3.71
CA PRO A 117 13.41 11.36 3.03
C PRO A 117 13.37 9.85 3.26
N MET A 118 12.61 9.33 4.25
CA MET A 118 12.64 7.89 4.53
C MET A 118 11.72 7.10 3.60
N GLY A 119 12.34 6.21 2.80
CA GLY A 119 11.64 5.24 1.97
C GLY A 119 10.98 4.10 2.79
N ALA A 120 10.10 3.34 2.15
CA ALA A 120 9.55 2.11 2.70
C ALA A 120 9.02 1.20 1.58
N GLU A 121 9.06 -0.12 1.81
CA GLU A 121 8.53 -1.10 0.86
C GLU A 121 7.04 -0.89 0.57
N CYS A 122 6.28 -0.47 1.59
CA CYS A 122 4.86 -0.18 1.45
C CYS A 122 4.55 1.05 0.58
N GLN A 123 5.53 1.87 0.23
CA GLN A 123 5.38 2.94 -0.76
C GLN A 123 5.80 2.45 -2.15
N ASN A 124 6.98 1.85 -2.23
CA ASN A 124 7.54 1.40 -3.49
C ASN A 124 6.72 0.29 -4.16
N PHE A 125 6.31 -0.70 -3.39
CA PHE A 125 5.70 -1.89 -3.98
C PHE A 125 4.28 -1.66 -4.52
N PRO A 126 3.34 -0.99 -3.83
CA PRO A 126 2.05 -0.61 -4.41
C PRO A 126 2.17 0.35 -5.60
N TRP A 127 3.18 1.24 -5.59
CA TRP A 127 3.50 2.07 -6.74
C TRP A 127 3.87 1.22 -7.96
N ILE A 128 4.76 0.22 -7.79
CA ILE A 128 5.16 -0.72 -8.86
C ILE A 128 3.93 -1.50 -9.36
N LEU A 129 3.13 -2.04 -8.45
CA LEU A 129 1.94 -2.83 -8.78
C LEU A 129 0.91 -2.02 -9.58
N ALA A 130 0.63 -0.79 -9.14
CA ALA A 130 -0.30 0.12 -9.81
C ALA A 130 0.16 0.48 -11.22
N LEU A 131 1.43 0.90 -11.36
CA LEU A 131 1.95 1.29 -12.68
C LEU A 131 2.05 0.09 -13.63
N TYR A 132 2.37 -1.10 -13.13
CA TYR A 132 2.32 -2.29 -13.96
C TYR A 132 0.89 -2.62 -14.41
N SER A 133 -0.08 -2.55 -13.50
CA SER A 133 -1.49 -2.78 -13.85
C SER A 133 -2.00 -1.73 -14.86
N TYR A 134 -1.60 -0.48 -14.69
CA TYR A 134 -1.89 0.58 -15.67
C TYR A 134 -1.20 0.30 -17.01
N TYR A 135 0.07 -0.07 -17.03
CA TYR A 135 0.82 -0.45 -18.24
C TYR A 135 0.12 -1.56 -19.05
N LYS A 136 -0.51 -2.51 -18.36
CA LYS A 136 -1.25 -3.62 -19.00
C LYS A 136 -2.68 -3.24 -19.40
N SER A 137 -3.17 -2.09 -19.00
CA SER A 137 -4.52 -1.63 -19.32
C SER A 137 -4.57 -0.96 -20.69
N ASP A 138 -5.74 -0.94 -21.28
CA ASP A 138 -6.02 -0.20 -22.52
C ASP A 138 -6.15 1.33 -22.34
N LEU A 139 -6.10 1.81 -21.09
CA LEU A 139 -5.97 3.24 -20.78
C LEU A 139 -4.54 3.75 -20.97
N CYS A 140 -3.53 2.88 -20.92
CA CYS A 140 -2.16 3.30 -21.09
C CYS A 140 -1.88 3.68 -22.53
N THR A 141 -1.71 4.96 -22.80
CA THR A 141 -1.35 5.48 -24.13
C THR A 141 0.16 5.69 -24.30
N ASP A 142 0.91 5.82 -23.21
CA ASP A 142 2.38 5.99 -23.17
C ASP A 142 3.05 4.77 -22.54
N HIS A 143 2.97 3.62 -23.20
CA HIS A 143 3.63 2.39 -22.74
C HIS A 143 5.15 2.56 -22.58
N ALA A 144 5.80 3.36 -23.43
CA ALA A 144 7.23 3.58 -23.37
C ALA A 144 7.64 4.33 -22.10
N GLY A 145 6.96 5.42 -21.79
CA GLY A 145 7.24 6.22 -20.60
C GLY A 145 6.91 5.47 -19.30
N VAL A 146 5.80 4.73 -19.25
CA VAL A 146 5.46 3.90 -18.08
C VAL A 146 6.49 2.79 -17.87
N LYS A 147 6.90 2.11 -18.93
CA LYS A 147 7.95 1.08 -18.90
C LYS A 147 9.30 1.65 -18.40
N GLU A 148 9.69 2.81 -18.89
CA GLU A 148 10.92 3.48 -18.45
C GLU A 148 10.87 3.80 -16.95
N ARG A 149 9.76 4.36 -16.46
CA ARG A 149 9.55 4.66 -15.02
C ARG A 149 9.64 3.42 -14.15
N LEU A 150 8.97 2.34 -14.53
CA LEU A 150 9.03 1.04 -13.84
C LEU A 150 10.45 0.49 -13.81
N LEU A 151 11.14 0.43 -14.97
CA LEU A 151 12.49 -0.11 -15.06
C LEU A 151 13.49 0.73 -14.25
N ARG A 152 13.38 2.06 -14.26
CA ARG A 152 14.23 2.94 -13.45
C ARG A 152 14.16 2.58 -11.96
N VAL A 153 12.96 2.35 -11.42
CA VAL A 153 12.79 1.95 -10.02
C VAL A 153 13.27 0.52 -9.78
N LEU A 154 12.83 -0.43 -10.59
CA LEU A 154 13.16 -1.86 -10.41
C LEU A 154 14.66 -2.14 -10.50
N LEU A 155 15.34 -1.54 -11.49
CA LEU A 155 16.79 -1.73 -11.69
C LEU A 155 17.61 -1.03 -10.60
N ALA A 156 17.15 0.12 -10.09
CA ALA A 156 17.77 0.76 -8.94
C ALA A 156 17.63 -0.11 -7.68
N LEU A 157 16.43 -0.63 -7.38
CA LEU A 157 16.21 -1.52 -6.23
C LEU A 157 17.07 -2.80 -6.36
N ARG A 158 17.17 -3.37 -7.55
CA ARG A 158 18.05 -4.52 -7.80
C ARG A 158 19.52 -4.20 -7.56
N LYS A 159 20.01 -3.04 -8.07
CA LYS A 159 21.35 -2.54 -7.81
C LYS A 159 21.65 -2.38 -6.32
N TYR A 160 20.64 -2.03 -5.53
CA TYR A 160 20.71 -1.92 -4.07
C TYR A 160 20.43 -3.24 -3.34
N GLU A 161 20.53 -4.37 -4.05
CA GLU A 161 20.24 -5.69 -3.48
C GLU A 161 18.82 -5.79 -2.87
N TRP A 162 17.88 -5.06 -3.47
CA TRP A 162 16.47 -4.99 -3.05
C TRP A 162 16.22 -4.22 -1.74
N LYS A 163 17.21 -3.50 -1.21
CA LYS A 163 17.01 -2.55 -0.11
C LYS A 163 16.27 -1.32 -0.62
N ILE A 164 15.40 -0.77 0.21
CA ILE A 164 14.69 0.46 -0.13
C ILE A 164 15.57 1.67 0.20
N PRO A 165 15.89 2.53 -0.78
CA PRO A 165 16.67 3.73 -0.55
C PRO A 165 15.81 4.79 0.21
N CYS A 166 16.50 5.63 0.98
CA CYS A 166 16.00 6.94 1.38
C CYS A 166 16.33 7.97 0.29
N ASP A 167 15.68 9.15 0.32
CA ASP A 167 16.04 10.25 -0.60
C ASP A 167 17.29 11.02 -0.13
N VAL A 168 18.27 10.26 0.36
CA VAL A 168 19.61 10.69 0.77
C VAL A 168 20.59 9.67 0.22
N GLU A 169 21.58 10.12 -0.55
CA GLU A 169 22.51 9.22 -1.20
C GLU A 169 23.23 8.29 -0.22
N GLY A 170 23.25 7.00 -0.54
CA GLY A 170 23.87 5.97 0.30
C GLY A 170 23.08 5.57 1.54
N LEU A 171 21.96 6.22 1.82
CA LEU A 171 21.14 5.89 2.99
C LEU A 171 20.02 4.92 2.60
N PHE A 172 19.85 3.85 3.39
CA PHE A 172 18.80 2.85 3.21
C PHE A 172 17.96 2.70 4.45
N TYR A 173 16.66 2.46 4.26
CA TYR A 173 15.79 2.14 5.36
C TYR A 173 16.11 0.74 5.91
N LYS A 174 16.61 0.67 7.12
CA LYS A 174 17.26 -0.52 7.69
C LYS A 174 16.38 -1.76 7.75
N SER A 175 15.08 -1.62 7.96
CA SER A 175 14.12 -2.72 8.06
C SER A 175 13.27 -2.91 6.81
N SER A 176 13.49 -2.13 5.74
CA SER A 176 12.67 -2.14 4.54
C SER A 176 13.42 -2.80 3.38
N TRP A 177 13.02 -4.02 3.04
CA TRP A 177 13.77 -4.83 2.10
C TRP A 177 12.84 -5.77 1.33
N LEU A 178 12.83 -5.68 -0.01
CA LEU A 178 12.00 -6.55 -0.85
C LEU A 178 12.49 -8.00 -0.91
N LYS A 179 13.65 -8.32 -0.37
CA LYS A 179 14.26 -9.67 -0.35
C LYS A 179 14.24 -10.28 1.06
N ALA A 180 13.26 -9.94 1.88
CA ALA A 180 13.09 -10.56 3.20
C ALA A 180 12.73 -12.06 3.08
N ASN A 181 12.89 -12.79 4.19
CA ASN A 181 12.64 -14.23 4.22
C ASN A 181 11.18 -14.58 4.59
N ASP A 182 10.39 -13.56 4.94
CA ASP A 182 8.96 -13.70 5.17
C ASP A 182 8.19 -13.85 3.85
N TRP A 183 6.92 -14.26 3.93
CA TRP A 183 6.07 -14.43 2.75
C TRP A 183 5.99 -13.16 1.89
N ARG A 184 5.87 -11.99 2.51
CA ARG A 184 5.78 -10.70 1.79
C ARG A 184 7.04 -10.42 0.99
N GLY A 185 8.21 -10.51 1.63
CA GLY A 185 9.50 -10.29 0.98
C GLY A 185 9.74 -11.28 -0.16
N VAL A 186 9.38 -12.54 0.03
CA VAL A 186 9.48 -13.57 -1.01
C VAL A 186 8.61 -13.21 -2.22
N VAL A 187 7.34 -12.87 -2.01
CA VAL A 187 6.42 -12.51 -3.12
C VAL A 187 6.87 -11.21 -3.80
N MET A 188 7.27 -10.19 -3.04
CA MET A 188 7.75 -8.92 -3.61
C MET A 188 8.97 -9.13 -4.50
N LEU A 189 9.95 -9.92 -4.05
CA LEU A 189 11.13 -10.27 -4.84
C LEU A 189 10.77 -10.99 -6.13
N LEU A 190 9.92 -12.01 -6.03
CA LEU A 190 9.49 -12.81 -7.18
C LEU A 190 8.72 -11.97 -8.19
N PHE A 191 7.78 -11.15 -7.71
CA PHE A 191 7.01 -10.27 -8.58
C PHE A 191 7.91 -9.27 -9.31
N CYS A 192 8.80 -8.57 -8.59
CA CYS A 192 9.70 -7.59 -9.20
C CYS A 192 10.67 -8.22 -10.20
N THR A 193 11.22 -9.41 -9.90
CA THR A 193 12.11 -10.11 -10.83
C THR A 193 11.36 -10.58 -12.07
N ARG A 194 10.16 -11.16 -11.91
CA ARG A 194 9.33 -11.58 -13.03
C ARG A 194 8.88 -10.40 -13.88
N LEU A 195 8.61 -9.25 -13.24
CA LEU A 195 8.23 -8.02 -13.93
C LEU A 195 9.38 -7.44 -14.77
N ILE A 196 10.63 -7.49 -14.29
CA ILE A 196 11.77 -7.07 -15.12
C ILE A 196 11.84 -7.91 -16.40
N TYR A 197 11.64 -9.24 -16.31
CA TYR A 197 11.56 -10.08 -17.51
C TYR A 197 10.40 -9.67 -18.43
N GLU A 198 9.20 -9.45 -17.89
CA GLU A 198 8.03 -9.03 -18.66
C GLU A 198 8.27 -7.72 -19.43
N LEU A 199 9.01 -6.79 -18.81
CA LEU A 199 9.30 -5.50 -19.42
C LEU A 199 10.48 -5.53 -20.39
N THR A 200 11.44 -6.45 -20.24
CA THR A 200 12.71 -6.45 -21.01
C THR A 200 12.83 -7.61 -21.99
N GLU A 201 12.08 -8.69 -21.78
CA GLU A 201 12.20 -9.97 -22.49
C GLU A 201 13.60 -10.61 -22.36
N ASN A 202 14.42 -10.14 -21.38
CA ASN A 202 15.74 -10.69 -21.15
C ASN A 202 15.65 -12.06 -20.46
N LYS A 203 16.09 -13.12 -21.13
CA LYS A 203 16.03 -14.49 -20.61
C LYS A 203 16.79 -14.69 -19.30
N GLU A 204 17.86 -13.95 -19.06
CA GLU A 204 18.60 -14.05 -17.79
C GLU A 204 17.71 -13.66 -16.60
N GLU A 205 16.76 -12.75 -16.79
CA GLU A 205 15.80 -12.39 -15.75
C GLU A 205 14.77 -13.50 -15.48
N LEU A 206 14.38 -14.22 -16.53
CA LEU A 206 13.50 -15.39 -16.36
C LEU A 206 14.25 -16.51 -15.64
N ASP A 207 15.51 -16.78 -16.01
CA ASP A 207 16.34 -17.79 -15.37
C ASP A 207 16.56 -17.45 -13.89
N LEU A 208 16.83 -16.18 -13.58
CA LEU A 208 16.96 -15.69 -12.19
C LEU A 208 15.64 -15.86 -11.40
N PHE A 209 14.49 -15.55 -12.02
CA PHE A 209 13.19 -15.78 -11.40
C PHE A 209 12.98 -17.27 -11.05
N GLN A 210 13.29 -18.19 -11.99
CA GLN A 210 13.16 -19.63 -11.76
C GLN A 210 14.15 -20.13 -10.69
N GLU A 211 15.36 -19.60 -10.66
CA GLU A 211 16.32 -19.85 -9.59
C GLU A 211 15.75 -19.44 -8.24
N TYR A 212 15.20 -18.22 -8.14
CA TYR A 212 14.59 -17.74 -6.89
C TYR A 212 13.41 -18.62 -6.46
N MET A 213 12.52 -19.00 -7.37
CA MET A 213 11.39 -19.90 -7.06
C MET A 213 11.84 -21.22 -6.45
N SER A 214 12.94 -21.80 -6.96
CA SER A 214 13.45 -23.11 -6.56
C SER A 214 14.41 -23.09 -5.38
N SER A 215 14.95 -21.91 -5.00
CA SER A 215 15.96 -21.77 -3.95
C SER A 215 15.35 -21.46 -2.58
N VAL A 216 16.10 -21.81 -1.53
CA VAL A 216 15.78 -21.48 -0.13
C VAL A 216 16.35 -20.07 0.16
N PRO A 217 15.58 -19.16 0.80
CA PRO A 217 16.11 -17.88 1.26
C PRO A 217 17.26 -18.07 2.26
N THR A 218 18.14 -17.09 2.35
CA THR A 218 19.22 -17.08 3.35
C THR A 218 18.62 -17.22 4.76
N ALA A 219 19.08 -18.17 5.52
CA ALA A 219 18.54 -18.54 6.85
C ALA A 219 17.08 -19.07 6.84
N GLY A 220 16.53 -19.41 5.66
CA GLY A 220 15.22 -20.07 5.52
C GLY A 220 15.33 -21.59 5.60
N VAL A 221 14.17 -22.25 5.75
CA VAL A 221 14.04 -23.72 5.73
C VAL A 221 13.27 -24.16 4.48
N PHE A 222 12.33 -23.37 4.01
CA PHE A 222 11.47 -23.66 2.87
C PHE A 222 12.00 -23.00 1.60
N LYS A 223 11.76 -23.63 0.43
CA LYS A 223 11.94 -22.99 -0.87
C LYS A 223 10.95 -21.83 -1.02
N ARG A 224 11.32 -20.80 -1.81
CA ARG A 224 10.42 -19.64 -1.98
C ARG A 224 9.05 -20.02 -2.51
N LYS A 225 8.94 -20.97 -3.46
CA LYS A 225 7.63 -21.46 -3.93
C LYS A 225 6.79 -22.09 -2.81
N GLU A 226 7.42 -22.76 -1.85
CA GLU A 226 6.73 -23.35 -0.70
C GLU A 226 6.27 -22.25 0.28
N ILE A 227 7.07 -21.20 0.46
CA ILE A 227 6.68 -20.00 1.24
C ILE A 227 5.50 -19.31 0.55
N VAL A 228 5.54 -19.13 -0.77
CA VAL A 228 4.40 -18.57 -1.53
C VAL A 228 3.13 -19.35 -1.24
N SER A 229 3.15 -20.68 -1.34
CA SER A 229 1.98 -21.55 -1.12
C SER A 229 1.38 -21.42 0.28
N GLN A 230 2.19 -21.11 1.29
CA GLN A 230 1.74 -20.94 2.68
C GLN A 230 0.96 -19.62 2.90
N GLY A 231 1.22 -18.61 2.07
CA GLY A 231 0.55 -17.32 2.19
C GLY A 231 0.73 -16.66 3.56
N TYR A 232 -0.28 -15.98 4.02
CA TYR A 232 -0.34 -15.32 5.34
C TYR A 232 0.03 -16.23 6.51
N SER A 233 -0.28 -17.53 6.43
CA SER A 233 -0.01 -18.45 7.52
C SER A 233 1.49 -18.58 7.80
N HIS A 234 2.35 -18.32 6.83
CA HIS A 234 3.79 -18.28 7.02
C HIS A 234 4.20 -17.13 7.96
N ASP A 235 3.65 -15.95 7.73
CA ASP A 235 4.01 -14.74 8.49
C ASP A 235 3.33 -14.66 9.87
N MET A 236 2.22 -15.35 10.07
CA MET A 236 1.56 -15.42 11.39
C MET A 236 2.41 -16.07 12.47
N VAL A 237 3.39 -16.87 12.08
CA VAL A 237 4.36 -17.50 13.01
C VAL A 237 5.53 -16.55 13.30
N THR A 238 5.74 -15.56 12.45
CA THR A 238 6.70 -14.49 12.61
C THR A 238 6.02 -13.24 13.20
N SER A 239 6.74 -12.31 13.77
CA SER A 239 6.26 -11.18 14.56
C SER A 239 5.32 -10.17 13.84
N PHE A 240 4.96 -10.38 12.58
CA PHE A 240 4.07 -9.48 11.81
C PHE A 240 2.58 -9.85 11.89
N GLY A 241 2.21 -10.95 12.49
CA GLY A 241 0.88 -11.46 12.87
C GLY A 241 -0.32 -10.82 12.23
N ASN A 242 -1.16 -10.08 12.54
CA ASN A 242 -2.46 -9.69 12.01
C ASN A 242 -2.48 -8.39 11.16
N GLN A 243 -1.38 -7.94 10.59
CA GLN A 243 -1.35 -6.70 9.81
C GLN A 243 -1.82 -6.93 8.36
N THR A 244 -3.11 -7.13 8.17
CA THR A 244 -3.71 -7.41 6.86
C THR A 244 -3.49 -6.29 5.85
N TRP A 245 -3.39 -5.04 6.30
CA TRP A 245 -3.13 -3.88 5.44
C TRP A 245 -1.78 -3.97 4.70
N ILE A 246 -0.71 -4.44 5.36
CA ILE A 246 0.60 -4.64 4.72
C ILE A 246 0.57 -5.85 3.77
N CYS A 247 -0.24 -6.84 4.05
CA CYS A 247 -0.29 -8.07 3.28
C CYS A 247 -1.14 -7.95 2.01
N LEU A 248 -2.05 -6.98 1.91
CA LEU A 248 -2.95 -6.86 0.77
C LEU A 248 -2.21 -6.66 -0.55
N TYR A 249 -1.28 -5.71 -0.63
CA TYR A 249 -0.56 -5.48 -1.89
C TYR A 249 0.25 -6.70 -2.36
N THR A 250 0.74 -7.49 -1.41
CA THR A 250 1.44 -8.74 -1.72
C THR A 250 0.45 -9.81 -2.22
N HIS A 251 -0.74 -9.88 -1.63
CA HIS A 251 -1.82 -10.74 -2.11
C HIS A 251 -2.23 -10.39 -3.55
N LEU A 252 -2.39 -9.10 -3.85
CA LEU A 252 -2.70 -8.64 -5.21
C LEU A 252 -1.56 -8.95 -6.20
N ALA A 253 -0.30 -8.86 -5.76
CA ALA A 253 0.83 -9.28 -6.58
C ALA A 253 0.84 -10.77 -6.90
N VAL A 254 0.36 -11.64 -6.00
CA VAL A 254 0.18 -13.07 -6.29
C VAL A 254 -0.88 -13.26 -7.39
N LYS A 255 -1.95 -12.46 -7.41
CA LYS A 255 -2.93 -12.49 -8.52
C LYS A 255 -2.28 -12.13 -9.86
N GLU A 256 -1.39 -11.15 -9.87
CA GLU A 256 -0.64 -10.80 -11.10
C GLU A 256 0.39 -11.88 -11.46
N LEU A 257 1.09 -12.47 -10.49
CA LEU A 257 1.99 -13.62 -10.75
C LEU A 257 1.25 -14.81 -11.33
N LEU A 258 0.02 -15.09 -10.90
CA LEU A 258 -0.82 -16.16 -11.47
C LEU A 258 -1.04 -15.97 -12.98
N LYS A 259 -1.14 -14.71 -13.44
CA LYS A 259 -1.26 -14.38 -14.89
C LYS A 259 0.08 -14.46 -15.62
N LEU A 260 1.17 -14.08 -14.93
CA LEU A 260 2.50 -13.95 -15.53
C LEU A 260 3.28 -15.26 -15.60
N ASP A 261 3.00 -16.20 -14.70
CA ASP A 261 3.78 -17.42 -14.54
C ASP A 261 2.87 -18.64 -14.36
N PRO A 262 2.34 -19.17 -15.45
CA PRO A 262 1.46 -20.34 -15.39
C PRO A 262 2.16 -21.63 -14.92
N ASN A 263 3.49 -21.67 -14.88
CA ASN A 263 4.24 -22.86 -14.44
C ASN A 263 4.08 -23.13 -12.92
N HIS A 264 3.72 -22.11 -12.13
CA HIS A 264 3.51 -22.21 -10.69
C HIS A 264 2.06 -21.87 -10.29
N GLU A 265 1.11 -22.11 -11.19
CA GLU A 265 -0.32 -21.82 -10.97
C GLU A 265 -0.85 -22.44 -9.68
N ALA A 266 -0.44 -23.67 -9.37
CA ALA A 266 -0.90 -24.39 -8.18
C ALA A 266 -0.46 -23.70 -6.88
N GLU A 267 0.78 -23.23 -6.81
CA GLU A 267 1.33 -22.51 -5.67
C GLU A 267 0.59 -21.18 -5.45
N TYR A 268 0.34 -20.43 -6.54
CA TYR A 268 -0.37 -19.15 -6.45
C TYR A 268 -1.84 -19.34 -6.06
N LYS A 269 -2.56 -20.28 -6.63
CA LYS A 269 -3.94 -20.58 -6.25
C LYS A 269 -4.06 -21.02 -4.80
N LEU A 270 -3.14 -21.87 -4.33
CA LEU A 270 -3.10 -22.27 -2.93
C LEU A 270 -2.82 -21.08 -2.00
N CYS A 271 -1.91 -20.21 -2.39
CA CYS A 271 -1.63 -18.96 -1.67
C CYS A 271 -2.89 -18.08 -1.54
N LEU A 272 -3.56 -17.79 -2.65
CA LEU A 272 -4.77 -16.95 -2.67
C LEU A 272 -5.88 -17.55 -1.82
N TYR A 273 -6.07 -18.87 -1.89
CA TYR A 273 -7.02 -19.59 -1.04
C TYR A 273 -6.67 -19.47 0.45
N THR A 274 -5.42 -19.74 0.83
CA THR A 274 -4.95 -19.68 2.22
C THR A 274 -5.09 -18.25 2.79
N ASN A 275 -4.73 -17.26 1.98
CA ASN A 275 -4.90 -15.86 2.34
C ASN A 275 -6.38 -15.50 2.53
N GLY A 276 -7.25 -15.94 1.63
CA GLY A 276 -8.69 -15.74 1.72
C GLY A 276 -9.29 -16.34 3.00
N VAL A 277 -8.91 -17.57 3.35
CA VAL A 277 -9.35 -18.22 4.61
C VAL A 277 -8.93 -17.42 5.84
N THR A 278 -7.69 -16.92 5.86
CA THR A 278 -7.17 -16.13 6.99
C THR A 278 -7.86 -14.75 7.03
N ALA A 279 -7.99 -14.10 5.88
CA ALA A 279 -8.67 -12.82 5.76
C ALA A 279 -10.13 -12.89 6.20
N LEU A 280 -10.86 -13.95 5.81
CA LEU A 280 -12.26 -14.15 6.22
C LEU A 280 -12.44 -14.22 7.75
N LYS A 281 -11.46 -14.74 8.48
CA LYS A 281 -11.48 -14.71 9.95
C LYS A 281 -11.30 -13.28 10.48
N ASN A 282 -10.44 -12.49 9.84
CA ASN A 282 -10.10 -11.14 10.29
C ASN A 282 -11.21 -10.11 10.02
N ILE A 283 -12.03 -10.29 8.97
CA ILE A 283 -13.16 -9.40 8.67
C ILE A 283 -14.09 -9.25 9.89
N ASN A 284 -14.31 -10.31 10.64
CA ASN A 284 -15.20 -10.27 11.81
C ASN A 284 -14.74 -9.27 12.90
N SER A 285 -13.51 -8.79 12.87
CA SER A 285 -13.06 -7.75 13.81
C SER A 285 -13.79 -6.42 13.61
N ILE A 286 -14.35 -6.16 12.42
CA ILE A 286 -15.14 -4.96 12.12
C ILE A 286 -16.30 -4.77 13.10
N LYS A 287 -16.89 -5.85 13.63
CA LYS A 287 -17.98 -5.85 14.62
C LYS A 287 -17.61 -5.14 15.92
N LYS A 288 -16.32 -5.00 16.20
CA LYS A 288 -15.81 -4.33 17.39
C LYS A 288 -15.61 -2.83 17.20
N TYR A 289 -15.71 -2.34 15.95
CA TYR A 289 -15.55 -0.94 15.65
C TYR A 289 -16.83 -0.17 15.89
N ASP A 290 -16.70 0.95 16.60
CA ASP A 290 -17.77 1.90 16.86
C ASP A 290 -17.17 3.31 16.82
N ASN A 291 -17.82 4.20 16.11
CA ASN A 291 -17.42 5.60 15.98
C ASN A 291 -18.57 6.58 16.26
N GLU A 292 -19.54 6.20 17.08
CA GLU A 292 -20.49 7.13 17.63
C GLU A 292 -19.79 8.19 18.49
N GLY A 293 -20.19 9.45 18.35
CA GLY A 293 -19.61 10.55 19.10
C GLY A 293 -18.35 11.16 18.48
N GLY A 294 -18.17 11.01 17.21
CA GLY A 294 -17.09 11.46 16.36
C GLY A 294 -16.34 12.75 16.76
N GLY A 295 -15.42 13.15 15.97
CA GLY A 295 -14.54 14.32 16.14
C GLY A 295 -13.28 14.13 15.35
N PHE A 296 -12.65 15.22 14.91
CA PHE A 296 -11.45 15.16 14.08
C PHE A 296 -10.27 15.74 14.84
N ASP A 297 -9.17 15.02 14.84
CA ASP A 297 -7.87 15.50 15.31
C ASP A 297 -6.87 15.29 14.18
N ILE A 298 -6.58 16.39 13.46
CA ILE A 298 -5.63 16.41 12.34
C ILE A 298 -4.41 17.28 12.63
N ASN A 299 -4.33 17.86 13.83
CA ASN A 299 -3.21 18.70 14.21
C ASN A 299 -2.03 17.85 14.73
N TRP A 300 -1.25 17.37 13.80
CA TRP A 300 -0.04 16.59 14.07
C TRP A 300 1.13 17.42 14.63
N HIS A 301 1.05 18.76 14.63
CA HIS A 301 2.15 19.62 15.15
C HIS A 301 2.49 19.36 16.62
N SER A 302 1.54 18.82 17.40
CA SER A 302 1.81 18.38 18.77
C SER A 302 2.95 17.36 18.86
N LEU A 303 3.19 16.58 17.81
CA LEU A 303 4.28 15.61 17.74
C LEU A 303 5.66 16.27 17.68
N ASN A 304 5.74 17.55 17.23
CA ASN A 304 6.99 18.30 17.19
C ASN A 304 7.66 18.41 18.56
N ALA A 305 6.91 18.35 19.66
CA ALA A 305 7.46 18.34 21.02
C ALA A 305 8.38 17.14 21.30
N LEU A 306 8.25 16.07 20.53
CA LEU A 306 9.06 14.84 20.62
C LEU A 306 10.12 14.75 19.53
N TRP A 307 10.20 15.76 18.65
CA TRP A 307 11.20 15.79 17.58
C TRP A 307 12.60 16.03 18.13
N LYS A 308 13.57 15.40 17.50
CA LYS A 308 15.00 15.70 17.64
C LYS A 308 15.71 15.40 16.34
N ASP A 309 16.83 16.05 16.11
CA ASP A 309 17.69 15.72 14.97
C ASP A 309 18.14 14.26 15.04
N TYR A 310 18.05 13.56 13.92
CA TYR A 310 18.41 12.15 13.81
C TYR A 310 19.66 11.92 12.94
N GLU A 311 20.31 13.01 12.47
CA GLU A 311 21.57 13.00 11.72
C GLU A 311 21.55 11.98 10.54
N ASN A 312 20.41 11.84 9.88
CA ASN A 312 20.19 10.83 8.83
C ASN A 312 20.42 9.36 9.25
N ASP A 313 20.45 9.05 10.54
CA ASP A 313 20.42 7.67 11.04
C ASP A 313 19.00 7.11 11.00
N THR A 314 18.74 6.15 10.10
CA THR A 314 17.42 5.56 9.93
C THR A 314 16.93 4.81 11.18
N SER A 315 17.81 4.29 12.02
CA SER A 315 17.44 3.63 13.28
C SER A 315 16.93 4.65 14.29
N THR A 316 17.64 5.75 14.47
CA THR A 316 17.25 6.86 15.32
C THR A 316 15.97 7.52 14.81
N GLY A 317 15.88 7.80 13.50
CA GLY A 317 14.69 8.36 12.87
C GLY A 317 13.46 7.46 13.05
N THR A 318 13.62 6.14 12.95
CA THR A 318 12.55 5.18 13.22
C THR A 318 12.12 5.21 14.68
N ALA A 319 13.06 5.21 15.63
CA ALA A 319 12.75 5.26 17.06
C ALA A 319 12.00 6.55 17.45
N ILE A 320 12.33 7.69 16.81
CA ILE A 320 11.59 8.95 17.00
C ILE A 320 10.14 8.75 16.52
N ALA A 321 9.96 8.25 15.29
CA ALA A 321 8.63 8.03 14.71
C ALA A 321 7.79 7.07 15.56
N GLU A 322 8.36 5.96 16.03
CA GLU A 322 7.69 4.99 16.91
C GLU A 322 7.25 5.61 18.23
N LYS A 323 8.13 6.41 18.87
CA LYS A 323 7.80 7.11 20.11
C LYS A 323 6.68 8.13 19.91
N GLN A 324 6.71 8.87 18.81
CA GLN A 324 5.67 9.83 18.45
C GLN A 324 4.35 9.15 18.14
N PHE A 325 4.39 8.06 17.39
CA PHE A 325 3.19 7.27 17.07
C PHE A 325 2.55 6.70 18.34
N SER A 326 3.34 6.16 19.26
CA SER A 326 2.85 5.68 20.54
C SER A 326 2.20 6.81 21.36
N PHE A 327 2.87 7.96 21.47
CA PHE A 327 2.35 9.13 22.16
C PHE A 327 1.03 9.62 21.54
N TRP A 328 0.99 9.74 20.21
CA TRP A 328 -0.21 10.14 19.49
C TRP A 328 -1.35 9.16 19.72
N HIS A 329 -1.08 7.88 19.56
CA HIS A 329 -2.06 6.82 19.76
C HIS A 329 -2.60 6.75 21.20
N GLU A 330 -1.78 7.02 22.21
CA GLU A 330 -2.20 7.08 23.61
C GLU A 330 -3.15 8.26 23.89
N ASN A 331 -2.98 9.36 23.16
CA ASN A 331 -3.75 10.59 23.34
C ASN A 331 -4.99 10.70 22.43
N LEU A 332 -5.15 9.78 21.48
CA LEU A 332 -6.34 9.73 20.65
C LEU A 332 -7.58 9.27 21.44
N VAL A 333 -8.74 9.73 21.00
CA VAL A 333 -10.02 9.18 21.48
C VAL A 333 -10.16 7.69 21.08
N PRO A 334 -10.91 6.87 21.84
CA PRO A 334 -10.94 5.42 21.63
C PRO A 334 -11.30 5.00 20.20
N HIS A 335 -12.30 5.59 19.57
CA HIS A 335 -12.72 5.23 18.21
C HIS A 335 -11.63 5.50 17.17
N ARG A 336 -10.79 6.55 17.35
CA ARG A 336 -9.64 6.83 16.50
C ARG A 336 -8.58 5.73 16.55
N LYS A 337 -8.28 5.24 17.74
CA LYS A 337 -7.38 4.09 17.92
C LYS A 337 -7.89 2.87 17.16
N MET A 338 -9.21 2.67 17.20
CA MET A 338 -9.87 1.56 16.54
C MET A 338 -10.00 1.73 15.02
N GLU A 339 -10.01 2.96 14.49
CA GLU A 339 -9.94 3.18 13.03
C GLU A 339 -8.73 2.47 12.44
N HIS A 340 -7.54 2.70 13.01
CA HIS A 340 -6.31 2.13 12.52
C HIS A 340 -6.18 0.64 12.85
N SER A 341 -6.41 0.26 14.11
CA SER A 341 -6.08 -1.10 14.60
C SER A 341 -7.18 -2.13 14.29
N VAL A 342 -8.44 -1.73 14.21
CA VAL A 342 -9.59 -2.63 14.04
C VAL A 342 -10.22 -2.47 12.66
N LEU A 343 -10.68 -1.26 12.32
CA LEU A 343 -11.41 -1.03 11.07
C LEU A 343 -10.50 -1.26 9.86
N GLY A 344 -9.32 -0.63 9.82
CA GLY A 344 -8.37 -0.80 8.72
C GLY A 344 -8.05 -2.28 8.48
N ASN A 345 -7.65 -3.01 9.50
CA ASN A 345 -7.34 -4.43 9.37
C ASN A 345 -8.51 -5.25 8.81
N ALA A 346 -9.74 -4.96 9.24
CA ALA A 346 -10.93 -5.67 8.76
C ALA A 346 -11.25 -5.34 7.29
N LEU A 347 -11.13 -4.08 6.88
CA LEU A 347 -11.41 -3.64 5.51
C LEU A 347 -10.39 -4.21 4.51
N PHE A 348 -9.09 -4.14 4.84
CA PHE A 348 -8.06 -4.75 4.01
C PHE A 348 -8.18 -6.28 3.95
N ALA A 349 -8.63 -6.92 5.04
CA ALA A 349 -8.96 -8.34 5.04
C ALA A 349 -10.17 -8.63 4.14
N ALA A 350 -11.21 -7.80 4.15
CA ALA A 350 -12.35 -7.94 3.25
C ALA A 350 -11.89 -7.93 1.79
N TRP A 351 -11.03 -6.98 1.41
CA TRP A 351 -10.49 -6.91 0.04
C TRP A 351 -9.69 -8.17 -0.33
N ALA A 352 -8.79 -8.63 0.53
CA ALA A 352 -8.05 -9.87 0.28
C ALA A 352 -8.96 -11.09 0.14
N ALA A 353 -10.03 -11.16 0.93
CA ALA A 353 -10.96 -12.29 0.87
C ALA A 353 -11.82 -12.28 -0.40
N VAL A 354 -12.34 -11.12 -0.83
CA VAL A 354 -13.14 -11.03 -2.07
C VAL A 354 -12.31 -11.26 -3.32
N THR A 355 -10.99 -11.15 -3.24
CA THR A 355 -10.05 -11.39 -4.34
C THR A 355 -9.31 -12.73 -4.25
N SER A 356 -9.78 -13.66 -3.42
CA SER A 356 -9.09 -14.91 -3.08
C SER A 356 -9.18 -16.05 -4.11
N GLU A 357 -9.88 -15.90 -5.24
CA GLU A 357 -10.12 -16.93 -6.25
C GLU A 357 -10.99 -18.13 -5.77
N ASP A 358 -11.53 -18.10 -4.53
CA ASP A 358 -12.53 -19.07 -4.04
C ASP A 358 -13.88 -18.36 -3.86
N GLU A 359 -14.85 -18.72 -4.71
CA GLU A 359 -16.17 -18.07 -4.75
C GLU A 359 -16.92 -18.14 -3.41
N ARG A 360 -16.75 -19.20 -2.62
CA ARG A 360 -17.41 -19.35 -1.32
C ARG A 360 -16.83 -18.38 -0.30
N ILE A 361 -15.49 -18.19 -0.34
CA ILE A 361 -14.80 -17.22 0.53
C ILE A 361 -15.21 -15.81 0.12
N SER A 362 -15.16 -15.51 -1.17
CA SER A 362 -15.54 -14.20 -1.72
C SER A 362 -16.98 -13.83 -1.35
N LYS A 363 -17.94 -14.68 -1.63
CA LYS A 363 -19.37 -14.46 -1.26
C LYS A 363 -19.55 -14.26 0.24
N LYS A 364 -18.93 -15.12 1.05
CA LYS A 364 -19.07 -15.00 2.52
C LYS A 364 -18.43 -13.71 3.06
N ALA A 365 -17.29 -13.31 2.52
CA ALA A 365 -16.64 -12.06 2.86
C ALA A 365 -17.52 -10.85 2.49
N MET A 366 -18.11 -10.86 1.30
CA MET A 366 -18.99 -9.80 0.82
C MET A 366 -20.27 -9.69 1.64
N GLU A 367 -20.89 -10.81 2.04
CA GLU A 367 -22.05 -10.82 2.95
C GLU A 367 -21.73 -10.10 4.27
N ILE A 368 -20.64 -10.52 4.95
CA ILE A 368 -20.24 -9.92 6.23
C ILE A 368 -19.90 -8.43 6.02
N PHE A 369 -19.15 -8.11 4.97
CA PHE A 369 -18.74 -6.75 4.68
C PHE A 369 -19.97 -5.83 4.49
N LYS A 370 -20.91 -6.19 3.61
CA LYS A 370 -22.13 -5.40 3.33
C LYS A 370 -23.00 -5.18 4.56
N GLU A 371 -23.08 -6.17 5.44
CA GLU A 371 -23.81 -6.04 6.70
C GLU A 371 -23.15 -5.00 7.62
N GLU A 372 -21.85 -5.13 7.83
CA GLU A 372 -21.14 -4.37 8.85
C GLU A 372 -20.83 -2.92 8.45
N ILE A 373 -20.60 -2.64 7.16
CA ILE A 373 -20.31 -1.26 6.72
C ILE A 373 -21.48 -0.30 6.93
N THR A 374 -22.71 -0.80 7.04
CA THR A 374 -23.89 0.03 7.30
C THR A 374 -23.95 0.59 8.72
N ARG A 375 -23.18 0.03 9.65
CA ARG A 375 -23.13 0.42 11.06
C ARG A 375 -22.14 1.55 11.33
N ILE A 376 -21.27 1.86 10.34
CA ILE A 376 -20.19 2.82 10.48
C ILE A 376 -20.66 4.20 10.02
N ASN A 377 -20.37 5.24 10.81
CA ASN A 377 -20.50 6.62 10.36
C ASN A 377 -19.27 7.01 9.54
N TRP A 378 -19.33 6.82 8.24
CA TRP A 378 -18.21 7.07 7.31
C TRP A 378 -17.82 8.53 7.22
N ASN A 379 -18.76 9.46 7.43
CA ASN A 379 -18.47 10.89 7.40
C ASN A 379 -17.64 11.36 8.61
N SER A 380 -17.63 10.61 9.70
CA SER A 380 -16.81 10.90 10.87
C SER A 380 -15.45 10.19 10.87
N LEU A 381 -15.12 9.42 9.85
CA LEU A 381 -13.81 8.79 9.74
C LEU A 381 -12.72 9.83 9.47
N HIS A 382 -11.63 9.70 10.19
CA HIS A 382 -10.42 10.50 10.03
C HIS A 382 -9.51 9.93 8.94
N LEU A 383 -9.41 8.60 8.89
CA LEU A 383 -8.64 7.87 7.90
C LEU A 383 -9.40 7.70 6.58
N SER A 384 -8.66 7.65 5.49
CA SER A 384 -9.19 7.54 4.13
C SER A 384 -9.79 6.17 3.77
N TYR A 385 -10.12 5.34 4.74
CA TYR A 385 -10.53 3.94 4.52
C TYR A 385 -11.81 3.76 3.69
N ALA A 386 -12.52 4.84 3.35
CA ALA A 386 -13.58 4.80 2.37
C ALA A 386 -13.10 4.26 1.00
N PHE A 387 -11.83 4.51 0.61
CA PHE A 387 -11.28 3.94 -0.62
C PHE A 387 -11.17 2.41 -0.58
N VAL A 388 -10.89 1.85 0.61
CA VAL A 388 -10.83 0.39 0.77
C VAL A 388 -12.23 -0.21 0.67
N ALA A 389 -13.23 0.45 1.30
CA ALA A 389 -14.61 0.01 1.22
C ALA A 389 -15.15 0.07 -0.21
N GLU A 390 -14.88 1.14 -0.95
CA GLU A 390 -15.19 1.24 -2.37
C GLU A 390 -14.50 0.14 -3.18
N SER A 391 -13.20 -0.08 -2.94
CA SER A 391 -12.43 -1.11 -3.63
C SER A 391 -13.00 -2.51 -3.41
N VAL A 392 -13.46 -2.84 -2.19
CA VAL A 392 -14.12 -4.12 -1.92
C VAL A 392 -15.38 -4.28 -2.76
N LEU A 393 -16.22 -3.23 -2.86
CA LEU A 393 -17.46 -3.26 -3.66
C LEU A 393 -17.20 -3.36 -5.17
N ILE A 394 -16.09 -2.84 -5.67
CA ILE A 394 -15.69 -3.01 -7.07
C ILE A 394 -15.52 -4.50 -7.42
N PHE A 395 -15.12 -5.34 -6.48
CA PHE A 395 -14.97 -6.79 -6.69
C PHE A 395 -16.24 -7.59 -6.36
N ASP A 396 -17.37 -6.92 -6.08
CA ASP A 396 -18.68 -7.56 -5.97
C ASP A 396 -19.16 -7.97 -7.37
N GLU A 397 -19.40 -9.25 -7.61
CA GLU A 397 -19.89 -9.80 -8.87
C GLU A 397 -21.42 -9.92 -8.91
#